data_d66b4967897b00301a7b674aec306ff4
#
_entry.id   d66b4967897b00301a7b674aec306ff4
#
_cell.length_a   1.000
_cell.length_b   1.000
_cell.length_c   1.000
_cell.angle_alpha   90.00
_cell.angle_beta   90.00
_cell.angle_gamma   90.00
#
_symmetry.space_group_name_H-M   'P 1'
#
loop_
_entity.id
_entity.type
_entity.pdbx_description
1 polymer ?
#
loop_
_entity_poly.entity_id
_entity_poly.type
_entity_poly.pdbx_seq_one_letter_code
_entity_poly.pdbx_strand_id
1 'polypeptide(L)'
;MTIALPPTPVFGTPVDQPPHLEVLDFLTRRRSSSAVTLAEPGPGPDEIAALIQLAARVPDHGKLSPWRFIILDSEGKAAFAAKLEALALGRGDPRAAAKLAKLKLPPVGIAVVSRAVAHEIPLWEQELSAGAVCTTLLYAAQALGYGANWITDWYAYDAQAKALLGLAEHERVAGFIFMGTPKDPPMERERPDSVALTTLWRP
;
A
#
# COMPACT_ATOMS: atom_id res chain seq x y z
N MET A 1 -9.94 2.94 19.26
CA MET A 1 -8.99 2.31 20.21
C MET A 1 -7.62 2.81 19.84
N THR A 2 -6.94 3.60 20.67
CA THR A 2 -5.58 4.08 20.33
C THR A 2 -4.63 2.90 20.50
N ILE A 3 -4.03 2.44 19.40
CA ILE A 3 -3.07 1.34 19.43
C ILE A 3 -1.69 1.93 19.67
N ALA A 4 -1.12 1.66 20.84
CA ALA A 4 0.27 1.99 21.11
C ALA A 4 1.17 0.94 20.44
N LEU A 5 1.97 1.36 19.47
CA LEU A 5 3.03 0.50 18.94
C LEU A 5 4.08 0.21 20.01
N PRO A 6 4.70 -0.97 20.00
CA PRO A 6 5.89 -1.22 20.79
C PRO A 6 6.95 -0.15 20.53
N PRO A 7 7.79 0.17 21.54
CA PRO A 7 8.86 1.16 21.36
C PRO A 7 9.80 0.72 20.22
N THR A 8 10.16 1.68 19.39
CA THR A 8 11.11 1.44 18.30
C THR A 8 12.51 1.16 18.88
N PRO A 9 13.22 0.13 18.40
CA PRO A 9 14.60 -0.12 18.82
C PRO A 9 15.49 1.09 18.60
N VAL A 10 16.41 1.33 19.53
CA VAL A 10 17.35 2.44 19.45
C VAL A 10 18.39 2.17 18.38
N PHE A 11 18.72 3.18 17.56
CA PHE A 11 19.74 3.06 16.53
C PHE A 11 21.08 2.56 17.12
N GLY A 12 21.68 1.57 16.46
CA GLY A 12 22.97 1.00 16.87
C GLY A 12 22.90 -0.05 17.99
N THR A 13 21.70 -0.37 18.52
CA THR A 13 21.54 -1.46 19.49
C THR A 13 21.12 -2.77 18.80
N PRO A 14 21.53 -3.93 19.37
CA PRO A 14 21.03 -5.24 18.91
C PRO A 14 19.51 -5.31 19.03
N VAL A 15 18.89 -6.02 18.09
CA VAL A 15 17.46 -6.30 18.10
C VAL A 15 17.27 -7.81 18.21
N ASP A 16 16.62 -8.26 19.29
CA ASP A 16 16.24 -9.65 19.44
C ASP A 16 15.20 -10.05 18.42
N GLN A 17 15.35 -11.27 17.88
CA GLN A 17 14.44 -11.84 16.89
C GLN A 17 13.90 -13.20 17.36
N PRO A 18 13.08 -13.24 18.41
CA PRO A 18 12.46 -14.46 18.86
C PRO A 18 11.45 -14.99 17.82
N PRO A 19 11.08 -16.27 17.87
CA PRO A 19 10.00 -16.78 17.04
C PRO A 19 8.66 -16.06 17.35
N HIS A 20 7.96 -15.64 16.29
CA HIS A 20 6.65 -14.98 16.36
C HIS A 20 5.61 -15.82 15.64
N LEU A 21 5.03 -16.80 16.33
CA LEU A 21 4.07 -17.75 15.74
C LEU A 21 2.77 -17.05 15.30
N GLU A 22 2.36 -16.01 16.01
CA GLU A 22 1.22 -15.16 15.64
C GLU A 22 1.39 -14.48 14.27
N VAL A 23 2.63 -14.16 13.88
CA VAL A 23 2.92 -13.61 12.56
C VAL A 23 2.75 -14.67 11.48
N LEU A 24 3.15 -15.92 11.75
CA LEU A 24 2.97 -17.03 10.81
C LEU A 24 1.47 -17.34 10.61
N ASP A 25 0.69 -17.35 11.70
CA ASP A 25 -0.77 -17.50 11.61
C ASP A 25 -1.41 -16.38 10.79
N PHE A 26 -1.04 -15.13 11.06
CA PHE A 26 -1.49 -13.98 10.28
C PHE A 26 -1.16 -14.11 8.79
N LEU A 27 0.08 -14.45 8.44
CA LEU A 27 0.52 -14.60 7.04
C LEU A 27 -0.23 -15.73 6.32
N THR A 28 -0.56 -16.81 7.04
CA THR A 28 -1.32 -17.93 6.50
C THR A 28 -2.75 -17.54 6.16
N ARG A 29 -3.40 -16.73 7.00
CA ARG A 29 -4.84 -16.40 6.88
C ARG A 29 -5.13 -15.10 6.15
N ARG A 30 -4.15 -14.21 6.06
CA ARG A 30 -4.40 -12.87 5.53
C ARG A 30 -5.00 -12.87 4.12
N ARG A 31 -5.97 -12.00 3.92
CA ARG A 31 -6.63 -11.76 2.62
C ARG A 31 -6.78 -10.27 2.37
N SER A 32 -6.64 -9.86 1.10
CA SER A 32 -7.05 -8.51 0.70
C SER A 32 -8.58 -8.43 0.65
N SER A 33 -9.13 -7.38 1.22
CA SER A 33 -10.55 -7.04 1.05
C SER A 33 -10.74 -6.31 -0.28
N SER A 34 -11.92 -6.41 -0.87
CA SER A 34 -12.24 -5.58 -2.03
C SER A 34 -12.34 -4.11 -1.62
N ALA A 35 -11.70 -3.20 -2.36
CA ALA A 35 -11.76 -1.77 -2.05
C ALA A 35 -13.21 -1.23 -2.01
N VAL A 36 -14.10 -1.77 -2.84
CA VAL A 36 -15.50 -1.36 -2.87
C VAL A 36 -16.34 -1.86 -1.71
N THR A 37 -15.83 -2.78 -0.89
CA THR A 37 -16.49 -3.27 0.33
C THR A 37 -15.94 -2.68 1.61
N LEU A 38 -14.97 -1.76 1.52
CA LEU A 38 -14.43 -1.06 2.67
C LEU A 38 -15.33 0.13 3.04
N ALA A 39 -15.65 0.23 4.31
CA ALA A 39 -16.53 1.26 4.88
C ALA A 39 -15.89 1.91 6.12
N GLU A 40 -16.54 2.94 6.63
CA GLU A 40 -16.21 3.52 7.94
C GLU A 40 -16.45 2.51 9.09
N PRO A 41 -15.68 2.61 10.19
CA PRO A 41 -14.55 3.51 10.33
C PRO A 41 -13.28 3.01 9.61
N GLY A 42 -12.48 3.95 9.16
CA GLY A 42 -11.10 3.72 8.74
C GLY A 42 -10.10 4.09 9.84
N PRO A 43 -8.78 3.87 9.63
CA PRO A 43 -7.75 4.29 10.57
C PRO A 43 -7.73 5.80 10.74
N GLY A 44 -7.63 6.24 11.99
CA GLY A 44 -7.48 7.65 12.36
C GLY A 44 -6.05 8.17 12.12
N PRO A 45 -5.81 9.49 12.32
CA PRO A 45 -4.51 10.12 12.05
C PRO A 45 -3.34 9.46 12.77
N ASP A 46 -3.50 9.11 14.05
CA ASP A 46 -2.44 8.47 14.84
C ASP A 46 -2.15 7.05 14.35
N GLU A 47 -3.19 6.30 13.97
CA GLU A 47 -3.04 4.96 13.40
C GLU A 47 -2.38 5.04 12.02
N ILE A 48 -2.73 6.01 11.19
CA ILE A 48 -2.08 6.25 9.89
C ILE A 48 -0.58 6.53 10.08
N ALA A 49 -0.23 7.37 11.05
CA ALA A 49 1.16 7.66 11.36
C ALA A 49 1.91 6.38 11.81
N ALA A 50 1.29 5.58 12.66
CA ALA A 50 1.84 4.29 13.11
C ALA A 50 2.01 3.31 11.94
N LEU A 51 1.02 3.19 11.07
CA LEU A 51 1.07 2.34 9.87
C LEU A 51 2.21 2.74 8.93
N ILE A 52 2.41 4.03 8.69
CA ILE A 52 3.51 4.56 7.87
C ILE A 52 4.87 4.26 8.54
N GLN A 53 4.98 4.44 9.85
CA GLN A 53 6.20 4.11 10.59
C GLN A 53 6.56 2.63 10.47
N LEU A 54 5.60 1.72 10.56
CA LEU A 54 5.82 0.29 10.36
C LEU A 54 6.20 -0.01 8.90
N ALA A 55 5.50 0.57 7.94
CA ALA A 55 5.76 0.36 6.52
C ALA A 55 7.16 0.84 6.10
N ALA A 56 7.68 1.89 6.73
CA ALA A 56 9.02 2.40 6.46
C ALA A 56 10.17 1.51 6.99
N ARG A 57 9.89 0.38 7.65
CA ARG A 57 10.90 -0.56 8.18
C ARG A 57 11.28 -1.70 7.22
N VAL A 58 11.00 -1.55 5.96
CA VAL A 58 11.34 -2.54 4.93
C VAL A 58 12.84 -2.52 4.59
N PRO A 59 13.35 -3.60 3.98
CA PRO A 59 14.69 -3.59 3.40
C PRO A 59 14.87 -2.44 2.39
N ASP A 60 15.97 -1.72 2.55
CA ASP A 60 16.32 -0.56 1.73
C ASP A 60 17.85 -0.55 1.55
N HIS A 61 18.32 -1.06 0.41
CA HIS A 61 19.75 -1.12 0.11
C HIS A 61 20.31 0.31 0.00
N GLY A 62 21.36 0.57 0.75
CA GLY A 62 22.00 1.89 0.80
C GLY A 62 21.22 2.95 1.60
N LYS A 63 20.11 2.63 2.24
CA LYS A 63 19.28 3.57 3.02
C LYS A 63 18.84 4.78 2.21
N LEU A 64 18.45 4.56 0.95
CA LEU A 64 18.07 5.61 0.00
C LEU A 64 16.70 6.19 0.28
N SER A 65 15.84 5.47 1.02
CA SER A 65 14.42 5.78 1.21
C SER A 65 13.73 6.12 -0.12
N PRO A 66 13.77 5.17 -1.10
CA PRO A 66 13.38 5.46 -2.49
C PRO A 66 11.86 5.48 -2.64
N TRP A 67 11.16 5.95 -1.62
CA TRP A 67 9.70 6.03 -1.57
C TRP A 67 9.25 7.18 -0.67
N ARG A 68 8.02 7.62 -0.87
CA ARG A 68 7.28 8.55 -0.02
C ARG A 68 5.80 8.21 0.00
N PHE A 69 5.07 8.82 0.91
CA PHE A 69 3.65 8.57 1.12
C PHE A 69 2.83 9.82 0.80
N ILE A 70 1.65 9.62 0.19
CA ILE A 70 0.62 10.64 0.06
C ILE A 70 -0.63 10.09 0.74
N ILE A 71 -1.04 10.73 1.82
CA ILE A 71 -2.27 10.36 2.54
C ILE A 71 -3.45 10.98 1.79
N LEU A 72 -4.42 10.15 1.47
CA LEU A 72 -5.70 10.53 0.90
C LEU A 72 -6.77 10.27 1.96
N ASP A 73 -6.99 11.25 2.81
CA ASP A 73 -8.12 11.26 3.75
C ASP A 73 -9.45 11.44 3.00
N SER A 74 -10.54 11.51 3.69
CA SER A 74 -11.88 11.63 3.09
C SER A 74 -12.00 12.81 2.14
N GLU A 75 -11.51 13.99 2.54
CA GLU A 75 -11.60 15.23 1.75
C GLU A 75 -10.64 15.18 0.54
N GLY A 76 -9.35 14.88 0.78
CA GLY A 76 -8.33 14.77 -0.28
C GLY A 76 -8.68 13.72 -1.32
N LYS A 77 -9.21 12.59 -0.87
CA LYS A 77 -9.67 11.50 -1.74
C LYS A 77 -10.87 11.92 -2.59
N ALA A 78 -11.86 12.63 -2.00
CA ALA A 78 -13.01 13.14 -2.74
C ALA A 78 -12.60 14.17 -3.79
N ALA A 79 -11.71 15.10 -3.43
CA ALA A 79 -11.17 16.10 -4.36
C ALA A 79 -10.36 15.45 -5.50
N PHE A 80 -9.52 14.48 -5.20
CA PHE A 80 -8.76 13.74 -6.20
C PHE A 80 -9.67 12.96 -7.14
N ALA A 81 -10.67 12.24 -6.59
CA ALA A 81 -11.64 11.49 -7.38
C ALA A 81 -12.45 12.39 -8.33
N ALA A 82 -12.88 13.58 -7.88
CA ALA A 82 -13.61 14.53 -8.72
C ALA A 82 -12.76 15.02 -9.91
N LYS A 83 -11.48 15.32 -9.67
CA LYS A 83 -10.53 15.72 -10.75
C LYS A 83 -10.30 14.58 -11.75
N LEU A 84 -10.15 13.36 -11.27
CA LEU A 84 -9.99 12.17 -12.13
C LEU A 84 -11.25 11.89 -12.95
N GLU A 85 -12.44 12.07 -12.36
CA GLU A 85 -13.72 11.89 -13.04
C GLU A 85 -13.88 12.90 -14.16
N ALA A 86 -13.59 14.19 -13.89
CA ALA A 86 -13.58 15.22 -14.91
C ALA A 86 -12.59 14.92 -16.03
N LEU A 87 -11.40 14.43 -15.70
CA LEU A 87 -10.38 14.02 -16.67
C LEU A 87 -10.87 12.87 -17.56
N ALA A 88 -11.44 11.82 -16.98
CA ALA A 88 -11.94 10.66 -17.71
C ALA A 88 -13.12 11.02 -18.62
N LEU A 89 -14.09 11.78 -18.11
CA LEU A 89 -15.25 12.21 -18.89
C LEU A 89 -14.86 13.20 -20.00
N GLY A 90 -13.93 14.11 -19.74
CA GLY A 90 -13.39 15.03 -20.75
C GLY A 90 -12.68 14.32 -21.93
N ARG A 91 -12.22 13.08 -21.70
CA ARG A 91 -11.65 12.20 -22.74
C ARG A 91 -12.68 11.28 -23.40
N GLY A 92 -13.94 11.34 -22.99
CA GLY A 92 -14.99 10.46 -23.45
C GLY A 92 -14.87 9.02 -22.95
N ASP A 93 -14.22 8.80 -21.78
CA ASP A 93 -14.05 7.47 -21.18
C ASP A 93 -14.89 7.29 -19.90
N PRO A 94 -16.20 6.98 -20.02
CA PRO A 94 -17.05 6.74 -18.87
C PRO A 94 -16.67 5.44 -18.12
N ARG A 95 -15.95 4.51 -18.76
CA ARG A 95 -15.48 3.28 -18.09
C ARG A 95 -14.37 3.59 -17.10
N ALA A 96 -13.43 4.47 -17.46
CA ALA A 96 -12.41 4.95 -16.53
C ALA A 96 -13.04 5.70 -15.34
N ALA A 97 -14.06 6.54 -15.59
CA ALA A 97 -14.81 7.21 -14.53
C ALA A 97 -15.50 6.21 -13.58
N ALA A 98 -16.13 5.16 -14.10
CA ALA A 98 -16.79 4.13 -13.28
C ALA A 98 -15.82 3.36 -12.38
N LYS A 99 -14.57 3.14 -12.80
CA LYS A 99 -13.53 2.47 -12.00
C LYS A 99 -13.15 3.24 -10.75
N LEU A 100 -13.44 4.54 -10.68
CA LEU A 100 -13.16 5.38 -9.52
C LEU A 100 -13.96 4.99 -8.26
N ALA A 101 -14.94 4.09 -8.36
CA ALA A 101 -15.62 3.53 -7.20
C ALA A 101 -14.63 2.94 -6.18
N LYS A 102 -13.55 2.29 -6.64
CA LYS A 102 -12.49 1.73 -5.79
C LYS A 102 -11.71 2.80 -5.02
N LEU A 103 -11.62 4.00 -5.53
CA LEU A 103 -11.02 5.16 -4.89
C LEU A 103 -12.03 5.86 -3.96
N LYS A 104 -13.28 6.00 -4.41
CA LYS A 104 -14.30 6.80 -3.72
C LYS A 104 -14.80 6.15 -2.43
N LEU A 105 -15.00 4.81 -2.42
CA LEU A 105 -15.69 4.11 -1.33
C LEU A 105 -14.86 3.89 -0.06
N PRO A 106 -13.57 3.46 -0.11
CA PRO A 106 -12.80 3.28 1.11
C PRO A 106 -12.67 4.57 1.92
N PRO A 107 -12.69 4.52 3.27
CA PRO A 107 -12.52 5.72 4.10
C PRO A 107 -11.19 6.43 3.87
N VAL A 108 -10.11 5.67 3.83
CA VAL A 108 -8.74 6.17 3.74
C VAL A 108 -7.97 5.47 2.63
N GLY A 109 -7.10 6.22 1.97
CA GLY A 109 -6.12 5.70 1.01
C GLY A 109 -4.73 6.27 1.29
N ILE A 110 -3.70 5.48 1.07
CA ILE A 110 -2.31 5.96 1.07
C ILE A 110 -1.70 5.57 -0.28
N ALA A 111 -1.26 6.57 -1.05
CA ALA A 111 -0.44 6.32 -2.22
C ALA A 111 1.01 6.15 -1.78
N VAL A 112 1.59 5.00 -2.07
CA VAL A 112 3.02 4.74 -1.97
C VAL A 112 3.65 5.16 -3.30
N VAL A 113 4.52 6.14 -3.24
CA VAL A 113 5.20 6.70 -4.41
C VAL A 113 6.64 6.21 -4.43
N SER A 114 7.03 5.52 -5.48
CA SER A 114 8.43 5.20 -5.76
C SER A 114 9.15 6.45 -6.28
N ARG A 115 10.30 6.74 -5.68
CA ARG A 115 11.21 7.85 -6.02
C ARG A 115 12.55 7.32 -6.52
N ALA A 116 12.54 6.14 -7.14
CA ALA A 116 13.74 5.50 -7.64
C ALA A 116 14.48 6.43 -8.63
N VAL A 117 15.77 6.58 -8.43
CA VAL A 117 16.64 7.44 -9.23
C VAL A 117 17.92 6.71 -9.64
N ALA A 118 18.59 7.18 -10.68
CA ALA A 118 19.88 6.64 -11.08
C ALA A 118 20.90 6.77 -9.92
N HIS A 119 21.47 5.65 -9.51
CA HIS A 119 22.37 5.52 -8.37
C HIS A 119 23.25 4.26 -8.57
N GLU A 120 24.29 4.08 -7.74
CA GLU A 120 25.07 2.83 -7.70
C GLU A 120 24.18 1.63 -7.33
N ILE A 121 23.18 1.86 -6.47
CA ILE A 121 22.15 0.87 -6.17
C ILE A 121 21.17 0.79 -7.35
N PRO A 122 20.97 -0.39 -7.96
CA PRO A 122 20.11 -0.55 -9.13
C PRO A 122 18.69 -0.04 -8.92
N LEU A 123 18.09 0.57 -9.95
CA LEU A 123 16.69 1.02 -9.93
C LEU A 123 15.72 -0.08 -9.54
N TRP A 124 15.97 -1.30 -10.02
CA TRP A 124 15.16 -2.48 -9.70
C TRP A 124 15.06 -2.76 -8.20
N GLU A 125 16.17 -2.65 -7.47
CA GLU A 125 16.18 -2.86 -6.02
C GLU A 125 15.41 -1.77 -5.28
N GLN A 126 15.51 -0.53 -5.73
CA GLN A 126 14.77 0.60 -5.20
C GLN A 126 13.26 0.44 -5.43
N GLU A 127 12.85 -0.03 -6.61
CA GLU A 127 11.43 -0.31 -6.93
C GLU A 127 10.89 -1.48 -6.10
N LEU A 128 11.69 -2.54 -5.90
CA LEU A 128 11.32 -3.66 -5.01
C LEU A 128 11.13 -3.20 -3.56
N SER A 129 11.96 -2.29 -3.07
CA SER A 129 11.79 -1.68 -1.74
C SER A 129 10.45 -0.94 -1.64
N ALA A 130 10.05 -0.17 -2.66
CA ALA A 130 8.73 0.47 -2.70
C ALA A 130 7.58 -0.55 -2.71
N GLY A 131 7.74 -1.68 -3.40
CA GLY A 131 6.80 -2.80 -3.35
C GLY A 131 6.70 -3.45 -1.97
N ALA A 132 7.84 -3.59 -1.28
CA ALA A 132 7.88 -4.09 0.11
C ALA A 132 7.13 -3.14 1.07
N VAL A 133 7.25 -1.82 0.88
CA VAL A 133 6.47 -0.82 1.62
C VAL A 133 4.97 -1.03 1.42
N CYS A 134 4.51 -1.23 0.18
CA CYS A 134 3.10 -1.52 -0.10
C CYS A 134 2.61 -2.76 0.65
N THR A 135 3.40 -3.85 0.64
CA THR A 135 3.08 -5.10 1.33
C THR A 135 3.02 -4.89 2.84
N THR A 136 4.03 -4.23 3.41
CA THR A 136 4.10 -4.01 4.86
C THR A 136 2.96 -3.11 5.35
N LEU A 137 2.63 -2.05 4.60
CA LEU A 137 1.49 -1.18 4.90
C LEU A 137 0.16 -1.95 4.87
N LEU A 138 -0.03 -2.81 3.85
CA LEU A 138 -1.19 -3.69 3.74
C LEU A 138 -1.30 -4.63 4.95
N TYR A 139 -0.19 -5.24 5.36
CA TYR A 139 -0.15 -6.18 6.48
C TYR A 139 -0.37 -5.48 7.82
N ALA A 140 0.25 -4.32 8.02
CA ALA A 140 0.08 -3.55 9.23
C ALA A 140 -1.38 -3.11 9.43
N ALA A 141 -2.05 -2.64 8.37
CA ALA A 141 -3.47 -2.30 8.42
C ALA A 141 -4.34 -3.52 8.79
N GLN A 142 -4.05 -4.68 8.20
CA GLN A 142 -4.78 -5.93 8.53
C GLN A 142 -4.50 -6.42 9.94
N ALA A 143 -3.27 -6.26 10.43
CA ALA A 143 -2.91 -6.61 11.82
C ALA A 143 -3.63 -5.72 12.85
N LEU A 144 -3.99 -4.48 12.47
CA LEU A 144 -4.85 -3.60 13.26
C LEU A 144 -6.35 -3.94 13.14
N GLY A 145 -6.72 -4.95 12.34
CA GLY A 145 -8.11 -5.36 12.14
C GLY A 145 -8.83 -4.65 11.01
N TYR A 146 -8.18 -3.76 10.26
CA TYR A 146 -8.77 -3.14 9.09
C TYR A 146 -8.75 -4.07 7.88
N GLY A 147 -9.78 -4.01 7.05
CA GLY A 147 -9.68 -4.50 5.69
C GLY A 147 -8.75 -3.60 4.89
N ALA A 148 -7.93 -4.20 4.03
CA ALA A 148 -7.01 -3.45 3.21
C ALA A 148 -6.86 -4.05 1.80
N ASN A 149 -6.60 -3.17 0.83
CA ASN A 149 -6.44 -3.53 -0.59
C ASN A 149 -5.29 -2.73 -1.21
N TRP A 150 -4.43 -3.41 -1.95
CA TRP A 150 -3.40 -2.77 -2.78
C TRP A 150 -3.82 -2.81 -4.23
N ILE A 151 -4.01 -1.66 -4.84
CA ILE A 151 -4.38 -1.53 -6.26
C ILE A 151 -3.55 -0.49 -6.98
N THR A 152 -3.46 -0.67 -8.30
CA THR A 152 -2.92 0.29 -9.27
C THR A 152 -3.92 0.39 -10.42
N ASP A 153 -4.92 1.24 -10.33
CA ASP A 153 -5.86 1.45 -11.44
C ASP A 153 -5.26 2.46 -12.46
N TRP A 154 -5.96 2.78 -13.53
CA TRP A 154 -5.49 3.62 -14.63
C TRP A 154 -4.81 4.92 -14.16
N TYR A 155 -5.32 5.52 -13.08
CA TYR A 155 -4.80 6.76 -12.51
C TYR A 155 -3.43 6.61 -11.82
N ALA A 156 -2.94 5.40 -11.60
CA ALA A 156 -1.56 5.16 -11.15
C ALA A 156 -0.53 5.35 -12.27
N TYR A 157 -0.95 5.22 -13.52
CA TYR A 157 -0.07 5.22 -14.71
C TYR A 157 -0.23 6.47 -15.57
N ASP A 158 -1.40 7.09 -15.56
CA ASP A 158 -1.73 8.25 -16.36
C ASP A 158 -0.93 9.49 -15.94
N ALA A 159 -0.29 10.16 -16.90
CA ALA A 159 0.57 11.31 -16.63
C ALA A 159 -0.18 12.50 -15.99
N GLN A 160 -1.42 12.78 -16.45
CA GLN A 160 -2.21 13.88 -15.89
C GLN A 160 -2.72 13.52 -14.48
N ALA A 161 -3.12 12.26 -14.26
CA ALA A 161 -3.51 11.80 -12.92
C ALA A 161 -2.33 11.88 -11.93
N LYS A 162 -1.12 11.51 -12.36
CA LYS A 162 0.11 11.66 -11.57
C LYS A 162 0.39 13.12 -11.24
N ALA A 163 0.24 14.02 -12.21
CA ALA A 163 0.40 15.46 -11.99
C ALA A 163 -0.60 16.02 -10.98
N LEU A 164 -1.84 15.51 -10.94
CA LEU A 164 -2.85 15.89 -9.94
C LEU A 164 -2.44 15.51 -8.50
N LEU A 165 -1.63 14.45 -8.34
CA LEU A 165 -1.05 14.04 -7.06
C LEU A 165 0.26 14.80 -6.73
N GLY A 166 0.74 15.67 -7.60
CA GLY A 166 2.01 16.39 -7.42
C GLY A 166 3.24 15.48 -7.52
N LEU A 167 3.20 14.45 -8.39
CA LEU A 167 4.34 13.60 -8.63
C LEU A 167 5.33 14.28 -9.57
N ALA A 168 6.63 14.16 -9.26
CA ALA A 168 7.70 14.54 -10.18
C ALA A 168 7.76 13.56 -11.38
N GLU A 169 8.45 13.95 -12.44
CA GLU A 169 8.51 13.17 -13.68
C GLU A 169 9.03 11.75 -13.48
N HIS A 170 10.08 11.58 -12.65
CA HIS A 170 10.68 10.29 -12.34
C HIS A 170 9.87 9.46 -11.31
N GLU A 171 8.95 10.10 -10.58
CA GLU A 171 8.15 9.42 -9.57
C GLU A 171 7.04 8.57 -10.18
N ARG A 172 6.76 7.45 -9.56
CA ARG A 172 5.72 6.50 -9.97
C ARG A 172 4.90 6.06 -8.76
N VAL A 173 3.62 5.81 -8.98
CA VAL A 173 2.80 5.17 -7.96
C VAL A 173 3.16 3.69 -7.88
N ALA A 174 3.73 3.24 -6.78
CA ALA A 174 3.96 1.82 -6.50
C ALA A 174 2.64 1.12 -6.14
N GLY A 175 1.74 1.82 -5.49
CA GLY A 175 0.39 1.34 -5.20
C GLY A 175 -0.42 2.33 -4.38
N PHE A 176 -1.74 2.17 -4.47
CA PHE A 176 -2.69 2.76 -3.54
C PHE A 176 -3.10 1.69 -2.53
N ILE A 177 -2.89 1.94 -1.26
CA ILE A 177 -3.35 1.07 -0.17
C ILE A 177 -4.60 1.70 0.41
N PHE A 178 -5.75 1.11 0.11
CA PHE A 178 -7.04 1.53 0.65
C PHE A 178 -7.36 0.73 1.90
N MET A 179 -7.91 1.40 2.91
CA MET A 179 -8.17 0.84 4.24
C MET A 179 -9.54 1.27 4.74
N GLY A 180 -10.14 0.41 5.55
CA GLY A 180 -11.42 0.64 6.20
C GLY A 180 -11.95 -0.62 6.87
N THR A 181 -13.15 -0.56 7.43
CA THR A 181 -13.84 -1.72 7.98
C THR A 181 -14.44 -2.54 6.83
N PRO A 182 -14.09 -3.82 6.68
CA PRO A 182 -14.69 -4.66 5.65
C PRO A 182 -16.15 -4.95 6.00
N LYS A 183 -17.07 -4.76 5.03
CA LYS A 183 -18.49 -5.09 5.20
C LYS A 183 -18.72 -6.59 5.33
N ASP A 184 -17.90 -7.37 4.62
CA ASP A 184 -17.93 -8.84 4.63
C ASP A 184 -16.51 -9.38 4.75
N PRO A 185 -16.31 -10.51 5.44
CA PRO A 185 -15.02 -11.18 5.47
C PRO A 185 -14.61 -11.61 4.05
N PRO A 186 -13.36 -11.37 3.64
CA PRO A 186 -12.91 -11.78 2.33
C PRO A 186 -12.86 -13.32 2.22
N MET A 187 -13.40 -13.84 1.14
CA MET A 187 -13.36 -15.27 0.86
C MET A 187 -11.94 -15.74 0.53
N GLU A 188 -11.58 -16.95 0.93
CA GLU A 188 -10.31 -17.55 0.53
C GLU A 188 -10.28 -17.76 -0.99
N ARG A 189 -9.09 -17.78 -1.54
CA ARG A 189 -8.84 -18.00 -2.98
C ARG A 189 -7.91 -19.18 -3.19
N GLU A 190 -7.94 -19.73 -4.38
CA GLU A 190 -6.92 -20.67 -4.81
C GLU A 190 -5.52 -20.07 -4.65
N ARG A 191 -4.61 -20.87 -4.12
CA ARG A 191 -3.20 -20.49 -3.93
C ARG A 191 -2.32 -21.22 -4.94
N PRO A 192 -1.21 -20.62 -5.36
CA PRO A 192 -0.28 -21.31 -6.24
C PRO A 192 0.32 -22.53 -5.52
N ASP A 193 0.62 -23.57 -6.28
CA ASP A 193 1.40 -24.71 -5.79
C ASP A 193 2.86 -24.27 -5.58
N SER A 194 3.22 -24.10 -4.33
CA SER A 194 4.58 -23.66 -3.96
C SER A 194 5.65 -24.70 -4.33
N VAL A 195 5.30 -25.99 -4.38
CA VAL A 195 6.25 -27.06 -4.78
C VAL A 195 6.58 -26.91 -6.26
N ALA A 196 5.57 -26.69 -7.11
CA ALA A 196 5.76 -26.48 -8.55
C ALA A 196 6.56 -25.20 -8.87
N LEU A 197 6.56 -24.23 -7.96
CA LEU A 197 7.29 -22.96 -8.12
C LEU A 197 8.72 -22.99 -7.50
N THR A 198 9.10 -24.12 -6.90
CA THR A 198 10.39 -24.23 -6.18
C THR A 198 11.36 -25.11 -6.93
N THR A 199 12.57 -24.64 -7.13
CA THR A 199 13.67 -25.41 -7.68
C THR A 199 14.80 -25.51 -6.67
N LEU A 200 15.19 -26.73 -6.32
CA LEU A 200 16.42 -26.95 -5.56
C LEU A 200 17.61 -26.89 -6.53
N TRP A 201 18.37 -25.80 -6.45
CA TRP A 201 19.58 -25.69 -7.25
C TRP A 201 20.67 -26.66 -6.71
N ARG A 202 21.28 -27.40 -7.61
CA ARG A 202 22.46 -28.22 -7.37
C ARG A 202 23.43 -27.95 -8.50
N PRO A 203 24.77 -27.87 -8.21
CA PRO A 203 25.80 -27.69 -9.22
C PRO A 203 25.93 -28.92 -10.12
#